data_e97b2d567036227ca32b3d52dc2807f3
#
_entry.id   e97b2d567036227ca32b3d52dc2807f3
#
_cell.length_a   1.000
_cell.length_b   1.000
_cell.length_c   1.000
_cell.angle_alpha   90.00
_cell.angle_beta   90.00
_cell.angle_gamma   90.00
#
_symmetry.space_group_name_H-M   'P 1'
#
loop_
_entity.id
_entity.type
_entity.pdbx_description
1 polymer ?
#
loop_
_entity_poly.entity_id
_entity_poly.type
_entity_poly.pdbx_seq_one_letter_code
_entity_poly.pdbx_strand_id
1 'polypeptide(L)'
;MKFSTALRQGTRRRLERLGAADIVVGIPCFNNDSTISYVIKAVEDGLAIHYPDRRCVVVVADGGSVDDSREESDDLESSPWIERIITIYRGLPGKGSAVRAIFEASQLLNAKVCLLFDSDLRSITPDWIHRMVEPILNDGVDFIAPYYTRYKYDGTITNNIVYNLTRALYGYRVRQPIGGDFAFSLPLIKKYLPHEGWDTDIARFGIDIWLTTVAMVNKASIVQANLGVKIHDVKDPAEALGPMFRQVVSTLLMLMEDHEKVWKGIKGSQAVPIVGPALKKDRGVGKNSLRSGSGVPSLER
;
A
#
# COMPACT_ATOMS: atom_id res chain seq x y z
N MET A 1 13.36 22.37 5.67
CA MET A 1 12.48 23.29 4.89
C MET A 1 11.12 22.59 4.78
N LYS A 2 10.06 23.12 5.41
CA LYS A 2 8.70 22.55 5.30
C LYS A 2 8.10 22.91 3.94
N PHE A 3 7.68 21.92 3.18
CA PHE A 3 6.97 22.14 1.93
C PHE A 3 5.45 22.25 2.22
N SER A 4 4.82 23.31 1.76
CA SER A 4 3.36 23.50 1.91
C SER A 4 2.54 22.49 1.08
N THR A 5 3.14 21.94 0.01
CA THR A 5 2.54 20.95 -0.89
C THR A 5 3.60 20.01 -1.46
N ALA A 6 3.23 18.76 -1.65
CA ALA A 6 4.07 17.76 -2.33
C ALA A 6 3.93 17.81 -3.86
N LEU A 7 2.92 18.49 -4.40
CA LEU A 7 2.73 18.64 -5.84
C LEU A 7 3.60 19.75 -6.43
N ARG A 8 4.15 19.50 -7.60
CA ARG A 8 4.76 20.54 -8.44
C ARG A 8 3.68 21.41 -9.10
N GLN A 9 3.99 22.65 -9.37
CA GLN A 9 3.03 23.61 -9.92
C GLN A 9 2.43 23.14 -11.27
N GLY A 10 3.24 22.55 -12.14
CA GLY A 10 2.78 22.00 -13.43
C GLY A 10 1.76 20.89 -13.23
N THR A 11 2.05 19.93 -12.34
CA THR A 11 1.15 18.83 -11.98
C THR A 11 -0.15 19.34 -11.39
N ARG A 12 -0.07 20.30 -10.47
CA ARG A 12 -1.24 20.92 -9.86
C ARG A 12 -2.16 21.55 -10.91
N ARG A 13 -1.60 22.34 -11.84
CA ARG A 13 -2.38 22.94 -12.94
C ARG A 13 -3.02 21.90 -13.84
N ARG A 14 -2.35 20.76 -14.10
CA ARG A 14 -2.90 19.66 -14.88
C ARG A 14 -4.11 19.04 -14.18
N LEU A 15 -3.99 18.75 -12.88
CA LEU A 15 -5.09 18.24 -12.04
C LEU A 15 -6.26 19.22 -11.97
N GLU A 16 -6.02 20.52 -11.79
CA GLU A 16 -7.05 21.54 -11.76
C GLU A 16 -7.82 21.63 -13.09
N ARG A 17 -7.15 21.42 -14.24
CA ARG A 17 -7.80 21.37 -15.57
C ARG A 17 -8.66 20.12 -15.76
N LEU A 18 -8.25 18.98 -15.17
CA LEU A 18 -9.05 17.74 -15.18
C LEU A 18 -10.33 17.89 -14.37
N GLY A 19 -10.30 18.68 -13.31
CA GLY A 19 -11.44 19.08 -12.49
C GLY A 19 -11.86 18.02 -11.48
N ALA A 20 -12.30 16.82 -11.90
CA ALA A 20 -12.76 15.77 -10.99
C ALA A 20 -12.41 14.37 -11.49
N ALA A 21 -12.29 13.42 -10.56
CA ALA A 21 -12.21 11.99 -10.85
C ALA A 21 -13.05 11.20 -9.83
N ASP A 22 -13.52 10.02 -10.19
CA ASP A 22 -14.17 9.11 -9.24
C ASP A 22 -13.11 8.28 -8.49
N ILE A 23 -12.10 7.80 -9.23
CA ILE A 23 -11.07 6.90 -8.73
C ILE A 23 -9.69 7.46 -9.06
N VAL A 24 -8.82 7.55 -8.07
CA VAL A 24 -7.40 7.84 -8.24
C VAL A 24 -6.60 6.60 -7.82
N VAL A 25 -5.69 6.17 -8.66
CA VAL A 25 -4.71 5.13 -8.31
C VAL A 25 -3.33 5.76 -8.27
N GLY A 26 -2.69 5.70 -7.12
CA GLY A 26 -1.35 6.21 -6.89
C GLY A 26 -0.31 5.11 -6.87
N ILE A 27 0.79 5.32 -7.56
CA ILE A 27 1.94 4.41 -7.61
C ILE A 27 3.17 5.20 -7.18
N PRO A 28 3.60 5.10 -5.90
CA PRO A 28 4.90 5.61 -5.47
C PRO A 28 6.01 4.86 -6.20
N CYS A 29 6.90 5.57 -6.88
CA CYS A 29 7.96 4.98 -7.69
C CYS A 29 9.32 5.56 -7.35
N PHE A 30 10.35 4.70 -7.31
CA PHE A 30 11.75 5.09 -7.27
C PHE A 30 12.64 3.93 -7.70
N ASN A 31 13.27 4.06 -8.88
CA ASN A 31 14.15 3.06 -9.48
C ASN A 31 13.47 1.67 -9.58
N ASN A 32 12.43 1.58 -10.40
CA ASN A 32 11.65 0.37 -10.64
C ASN A 32 11.33 0.16 -12.14
N ASP A 33 12.27 0.45 -13.03
CA ASP A 33 12.14 0.30 -14.49
C ASP A 33 11.62 -1.08 -14.89
N SER A 34 12.10 -2.13 -14.23
CA SER A 34 11.79 -3.54 -14.55
C SER A 34 10.35 -3.99 -14.20
N THR A 35 9.59 -3.19 -13.46
CA THR A 35 8.26 -3.58 -12.95
C THR A 35 7.17 -2.54 -13.15
N ILE A 36 7.54 -1.26 -13.25
CA ILE A 36 6.57 -0.15 -13.26
C ILE A 36 5.56 -0.26 -14.40
N SER A 37 5.99 -0.61 -15.61
CA SER A 37 5.12 -0.80 -16.78
C SER A 37 4.08 -1.90 -16.55
N TYR A 38 4.48 -3.02 -15.93
CA TYR A 38 3.57 -4.11 -15.58
C TYR A 38 2.52 -3.67 -14.55
N VAL A 39 2.95 -2.93 -13.53
CA VAL A 39 2.02 -2.44 -12.48
C VAL A 39 1.01 -1.45 -13.07
N ILE A 40 1.46 -0.47 -13.86
CA ILE A 40 0.58 0.50 -14.53
C ILE A 40 -0.42 -0.22 -15.40
N LYS A 41 0.05 -1.15 -16.24
CA LYS A 41 -0.82 -1.91 -17.14
C LYS A 41 -1.89 -2.69 -16.38
N ALA A 42 -1.54 -3.42 -15.33
CA ALA A 42 -2.50 -4.16 -14.53
C ALA A 42 -3.55 -3.25 -13.86
N VAL A 43 -3.12 -2.06 -13.42
CA VAL A 43 -4.02 -1.03 -12.87
C VAL A 43 -4.98 -0.51 -13.94
N GLU A 44 -4.48 -0.10 -15.09
CA GLU A 44 -5.31 0.44 -16.17
C GLU A 44 -6.26 -0.62 -16.75
N ASP A 45 -5.80 -1.86 -16.94
CA ASP A 45 -6.65 -2.97 -17.35
C ASP A 45 -7.78 -3.21 -16.32
N GLY A 46 -7.46 -3.16 -15.02
CA GLY A 46 -8.47 -3.29 -13.96
C GLY A 46 -9.49 -2.15 -13.93
N LEU A 47 -9.05 -0.92 -14.14
CA LEU A 47 -9.95 0.23 -14.25
C LEU A 47 -10.83 0.12 -15.50
N ALA A 48 -10.26 -0.27 -16.63
CA ALA A 48 -10.98 -0.42 -17.89
C ALA A 48 -12.04 -1.55 -17.83
N ILE A 49 -11.71 -2.67 -17.20
CA ILE A 49 -12.60 -3.83 -17.08
C ILE A 49 -13.75 -3.56 -16.11
N HIS A 50 -13.45 -2.99 -14.95
CA HIS A 50 -14.42 -2.92 -13.84
C HIS A 50 -15.11 -1.55 -13.72
N TYR A 51 -14.51 -0.48 -14.28
CA TYR A 51 -14.99 0.90 -14.11
C TYR A 51 -14.96 1.71 -15.41
N PRO A 52 -15.47 1.16 -16.56
CA PRO A 52 -15.41 1.82 -17.87
C PRO A 52 -16.16 3.15 -17.92
N ASP A 53 -17.18 3.33 -17.07
CA ASP A 53 -18.02 4.53 -17.01
C ASP A 53 -17.57 5.53 -15.92
N ARG A 54 -16.42 5.28 -15.27
CA ARG A 54 -15.88 6.14 -14.21
C ARG A 54 -14.72 6.97 -14.72
N ARG A 55 -14.61 8.17 -14.18
CA ARG A 55 -13.44 9.03 -14.44
C ARG A 55 -12.29 8.56 -13.55
N CYS A 56 -11.29 7.96 -14.18
CA CYS A 56 -10.14 7.36 -13.48
C CYS A 56 -8.86 8.14 -13.80
N VAL A 57 -8.02 8.33 -12.78
CA VAL A 57 -6.71 8.96 -12.92
C VAL A 57 -5.65 8.08 -12.25
N VAL A 58 -4.58 7.78 -12.99
CA VAL A 58 -3.40 7.09 -12.45
C VAL A 58 -2.30 8.13 -12.20
N VAL A 59 -1.77 8.17 -10.99
CA VAL A 59 -0.71 9.10 -10.57
C VAL A 59 0.54 8.32 -10.21
N VAL A 60 1.55 8.37 -11.06
CA VAL A 60 2.89 7.86 -10.76
C VAL A 60 3.67 8.98 -10.07
N ALA A 61 3.89 8.80 -8.76
CA ALA A 61 4.63 9.77 -7.95
C ALA A 61 6.09 9.32 -7.80
N ASP A 62 6.93 9.84 -8.68
CA ASP A 62 8.34 9.48 -8.80
C ASP A 62 9.22 10.20 -7.77
N GLY A 63 10.17 9.47 -7.17
CA GLY A 63 11.14 9.96 -6.20
C GLY A 63 12.36 10.63 -6.80
N GLY A 64 12.38 10.87 -8.12
CA GLY A 64 13.54 11.33 -8.87
C GLY A 64 14.39 10.15 -9.32
N SER A 65 13.75 9.11 -9.90
CA SER A 65 14.44 7.94 -10.45
C SER A 65 15.55 8.32 -11.41
N VAL A 66 16.62 7.55 -11.38
CA VAL A 66 17.83 7.73 -12.24
C VAL A 66 17.96 6.61 -13.28
N ASP A 67 17.06 5.62 -13.20
CA ASP A 67 16.82 4.57 -14.21
C ASP A 67 15.71 5.00 -15.18
N ASP A 68 15.27 4.11 -16.06
CA ASP A 68 14.27 4.37 -17.09
C ASP A 68 12.81 4.31 -16.55
N SER A 69 12.60 4.31 -15.23
CA SER A 69 11.27 4.18 -14.61
C SER A 69 10.23 5.18 -15.12
N ARG A 70 10.64 6.43 -15.42
CA ARG A 70 9.70 7.47 -15.90
C ARG A 70 9.38 7.29 -17.37
N GLU A 71 10.38 6.97 -18.16
CA GLU A 71 10.28 6.66 -19.58
C GLU A 71 9.36 5.45 -19.78
N GLU A 72 9.61 4.36 -19.06
CA GLU A 72 8.77 3.17 -19.03
C GLU A 72 7.32 3.45 -18.59
N SER A 73 7.13 4.44 -17.73
CA SER A 73 5.79 4.84 -17.30
C SER A 73 5.06 5.66 -18.37
N ASP A 74 5.77 6.43 -19.19
CA ASP A 74 5.19 7.35 -20.19
C ASP A 74 4.92 6.64 -21.52
N ASP A 75 5.78 5.72 -21.92
CA ASP A 75 5.75 5.04 -23.24
C ASP A 75 4.60 4.01 -23.37
N LEU A 76 3.93 3.65 -22.28
CA LEU A 76 2.78 2.75 -22.33
C LEU A 76 1.60 3.41 -23.08
N GLU A 77 1.00 2.67 -24.02
CA GLU A 77 -0.28 3.07 -24.59
C GLU A 77 -1.32 3.23 -23.49
N SER A 78 -1.89 4.42 -23.39
CA SER A 78 -2.94 4.73 -22.40
C SER A 78 -4.30 4.43 -22.97
N SER A 79 -5.18 3.89 -22.15
CA SER A 79 -6.61 3.84 -22.47
C SER A 79 -7.16 5.28 -22.62
N PRO A 80 -7.93 5.59 -23.65
CA PRO A 80 -8.37 6.97 -23.93
C PRO A 80 -9.18 7.66 -22.83
N TRP A 81 -9.74 6.87 -21.89
CA TRP A 81 -10.56 7.35 -20.76
C TRP A 81 -9.83 7.31 -19.41
N ILE A 82 -8.57 6.90 -19.39
CA ILE A 82 -7.74 6.90 -18.18
C ILE A 82 -6.66 7.97 -18.36
N GLU A 83 -6.67 8.98 -17.51
CA GLU A 83 -5.62 9.98 -17.48
C GLU A 83 -4.44 9.49 -16.65
N ARG A 84 -3.25 9.43 -17.23
CA ARG A 84 -2.01 9.11 -16.52
C ARG A 84 -1.20 10.37 -16.28
N ILE A 85 -0.77 10.56 -15.04
CA ILE A 85 0.05 11.69 -14.60
C ILE A 85 1.32 11.16 -13.97
N ILE A 86 2.45 11.44 -14.59
CA ILE A 86 3.77 11.15 -14.03
C ILE A 86 4.31 12.44 -13.44
N THR A 87 4.71 12.40 -12.18
CA THR A 87 5.18 13.60 -11.47
C THR A 87 6.30 13.29 -10.49
N ILE A 88 7.34 14.11 -10.51
CA ILE A 88 8.34 14.11 -9.43
C ILE A 88 7.77 14.93 -8.28
N TYR A 89 7.54 14.31 -7.13
CA TYR A 89 7.00 14.99 -5.96
C TYR A 89 7.99 15.96 -5.31
N ARG A 90 7.50 16.78 -4.38
CA ARG A 90 8.29 17.68 -3.54
C ARG A 90 8.22 17.19 -2.09
N GLY A 91 9.33 17.28 -1.37
CA GLY A 91 9.40 16.84 0.02
C GLY A 91 10.69 16.12 0.33
N LEU A 92 10.74 15.45 1.48
CA LEU A 92 11.84 14.56 1.81
C LEU A 92 11.79 13.32 0.87
N PRO A 93 12.94 12.82 0.41
CA PRO A 93 12.96 11.58 -0.36
C PRO A 93 12.38 10.42 0.44
N GLY A 94 11.37 9.75 -0.13
CA GLY A 94 10.75 8.57 0.48
C GLY A 94 9.30 8.35 0.07
N LYS A 95 8.81 7.13 0.31
CA LYS A 95 7.47 6.67 -0.07
C LYS A 95 6.36 7.58 0.48
N GLY A 96 6.49 8.06 1.72
CA GLY A 96 5.47 8.91 2.34
C GLY A 96 5.29 10.26 1.63
N SER A 97 6.37 10.87 1.12
CA SER A 97 6.24 12.10 0.31
C SER A 97 5.53 11.84 -1.02
N ALA A 98 5.76 10.70 -1.66
CA ALA A 98 5.01 10.27 -2.84
C ALA A 98 3.52 10.07 -2.51
N VAL A 99 3.21 9.39 -1.41
CA VAL A 99 1.83 9.20 -0.92
C VAL A 99 1.15 10.53 -0.63
N ARG A 100 1.86 11.49 -0.01
CA ARG A 100 1.33 12.84 0.19
C ARG A 100 0.93 13.50 -1.13
N ALA A 101 1.78 13.43 -2.16
CA ALA A 101 1.47 14.00 -3.48
C ALA A 101 0.23 13.34 -4.09
N ILE A 102 0.09 12.01 -3.98
CA ILE A 102 -1.08 11.26 -4.43
C ILE A 102 -2.35 11.67 -3.67
N PHE A 103 -2.28 11.84 -2.36
CA PHE A 103 -3.42 12.29 -1.55
C PHE A 103 -3.82 13.74 -1.86
N GLU A 104 -2.85 14.63 -2.07
CA GLU A 104 -3.13 16.00 -2.52
C GLU A 104 -3.80 16.01 -3.92
N ALA A 105 -3.36 15.13 -4.84
CA ALA A 105 -4.00 14.95 -6.14
C ALA A 105 -5.43 14.43 -6.01
N SER A 106 -5.64 13.41 -5.17
CA SER A 106 -6.97 12.84 -4.90
C SER A 106 -7.92 13.88 -4.30
N GLN A 107 -7.43 14.73 -3.40
CA GLN A 107 -8.22 15.81 -2.83
C GLN A 107 -8.58 16.89 -3.86
N LEU A 108 -7.63 17.29 -4.73
CA LEU A 108 -7.88 18.27 -5.79
C LEU A 108 -8.92 17.78 -6.78
N LEU A 109 -8.87 16.48 -7.13
CA LEU A 109 -9.82 15.82 -8.02
C LEU A 109 -11.14 15.45 -7.34
N ASN A 110 -11.28 15.70 -6.05
CA ASN A 110 -12.43 15.27 -5.24
C ASN A 110 -12.76 13.78 -5.44
N ALA A 111 -11.75 12.93 -5.51
CA ALA A 111 -11.88 11.51 -5.80
C ALA A 111 -12.58 10.77 -4.69
N LYS A 112 -13.57 9.93 -5.02
CA LYS A 112 -14.30 9.12 -4.03
C LYS A 112 -13.41 8.06 -3.41
N VAL A 113 -12.53 7.47 -4.22
CA VAL A 113 -11.62 6.39 -3.85
C VAL A 113 -10.21 6.74 -4.29
N CYS A 114 -9.24 6.52 -3.39
CA CYS A 114 -7.81 6.53 -3.73
C CYS A 114 -7.20 5.18 -3.37
N LEU A 115 -6.52 4.57 -4.32
CA LEU A 115 -5.74 3.35 -4.12
C LEU A 115 -4.25 3.69 -4.12
N LEU A 116 -3.47 2.90 -3.41
CA LEU A 116 -2.01 2.88 -3.48
C LEU A 116 -1.56 1.48 -3.85
N PHE A 117 -0.61 1.38 -4.78
CA PHE A 117 0.09 0.14 -5.12
C PHE A 117 1.60 0.37 -5.16
N ASP A 118 2.37 -0.57 -4.62
CA ASP A 118 3.82 -0.55 -4.74
C ASP A 118 4.25 -0.74 -6.20
N SER A 119 5.28 -0.02 -6.65
CA SER A 119 5.77 -0.07 -8.03
C SER A 119 6.58 -1.32 -8.38
N ASP A 120 6.96 -2.11 -7.36
CA ASP A 120 7.78 -3.34 -7.50
C ASP A 120 6.94 -4.64 -7.51
N LEU A 121 5.62 -4.55 -7.68
CA LEU A 121 4.73 -5.70 -7.68
C LEU A 121 4.87 -6.54 -8.96
N ARG A 122 4.94 -7.87 -8.78
CA ARG A 122 4.89 -8.87 -9.86
C ARG A 122 3.62 -9.73 -9.83
N SER A 123 2.77 -9.55 -8.82
CA SER A 123 1.55 -10.36 -8.61
C SER A 123 0.26 -9.58 -8.70
N ILE A 124 0.32 -8.28 -8.96
CA ILE A 124 -0.89 -7.47 -9.14
C ILE A 124 -1.68 -7.95 -10.35
N THR A 125 -3.00 -8.00 -10.22
CA THR A 125 -3.93 -8.37 -11.28
C THR A 125 -5.05 -7.33 -11.38
N PRO A 126 -5.75 -7.23 -12.53
CA PRO A 126 -6.91 -6.36 -12.69
C PRO A 126 -7.97 -6.52 -11.60
N ASP A 127 -8.19 -7.73 -11.10
CA ASP A 127 -9.15 -8.02 -10.01
C ASP A 127 -8.82 -7.31 -8.69
N TRP A 128 -7.55 -6.98 -8.42
CA TRP A 128 -7.19 -6.26 -7.19
C TRP A 128 -7.88 -4.89 -7.13
N ILE A 129 -8.00 -4.24 -8.28
CA ILE A 129 -8.66 -2.94 -8.40
C ILE A 129 -10.11 -3.04 -7.93
N HIS A 130 -10.85 -4.00 -8.46
CA HIS A 130 -12.24 -4.24 -8.08
C HIS A 130 -12.39 -4.53 -6.58
N ARG A 131 -11.58 -5.44 -6.04
CA ARG A 131 -11.63 -5.81 -4.62
C ARG A 131 -11.34 -4.67 -3.66
N MET A 132 -10.59 -3.68 -4.10
CA MET A 132 -10.21 -2.54 -3.27
C MET A 132 -11.07 -1.29 -3.51
N VAL A 133 -11.76 -1.18 -4.64
CA VAL A 133 -12.64 -0.05 -4.94
C VAL A 133 -14.06 -0.27 -4.41
N GLU A 134 -14.63 -1.46 -4.68
CA GLU A 134 -16.03 -1.75 -4.37
C GLU A 134 -16.45 -1.47 -2.92
N PRO A 135 -15.70 -1.91 -1.89
CA PRO A 135 -16.15 -1.69 -0.52
C PRO A 135 -16.20 -0.20 -0.14
N ILE A 136 -15.36 0.64 -0.74
CA ILE A 136 -15.39 2.09 -0.49
C ILE A 136 -16.56 2.74 -1.21
N LEU A 137 -16.80 2.38 -2.48
CA LEU A 137 -17.86 2.99 -3.27
C LEU A 137 -19.26 2.60 -2.78
N ASN A 138 -19.46 1.34 -2.40
CA ASN A 138 -20.79 0.76 -2.20
C ASN A 138 -21.11 0.44 -0.73
N ASP A 139 -20.11 0.14 0.10
CA ASP A 139 -20.33 -0.33 1.48
C ASP A 139 -19.94 0.69 2.56
N GLY A 140 -19.51 1.90 2.15
CA GLY A 140 -19.13 2.97 3.08
C GLY A 140 -17.87 2.67 3.89
N VAL A 141 -16.96 1.85 3.35
CA VAL A 141 -15.67 1.56 3.95
C VAL A 141 -14.73 2.75 3.77
N ASP A 142 -13.94 3.07 4.81
CA ASP A 142 -12.98 4.18 4.76
C ASP A 142 -11.56 3.75 4.43
N PHE A 143 -11.16 2.56 4.91
CA PHE A 143 -9.80 2.06 4.78
C PHE A 143 -9.78 0.57 4.44
N ILE A 144 -9.03 0.22 3.40
CA ILE A 144 -8.80 -1.16 3.02
C ILE A 144 -7.33 -1.48 3.14
N ALA A 145 -7.00 -2.45 3.99
CA ALA A 145 -5.68 -3.03 4.07
C ALA A 145 -5.62 -4.33 3.25
N PRO A 146 -4.47 -4.68 2.68
CA PRO A 146 -4.35 -5.94 1.97
C PRO A 146 -4.35 -7.15 2.91
N TYR A 147 -4.84 -8.27 2.42
CA TYR A 147 -4.71 -9.58 3.05
C TYR A 147 -3.98 -10.50 2.09
N TYR A 148 -2.70 -10.80 2.41
CA TYR A 148 -1.82 -11.58 1.53
C TYR A 148 -1.44 -12.91 2.10
N THR A 149 -1.23 -13.88 1.20
CA THR A 149 -0.33 -15.00 1.43
C THR A 149 1.07 -14.58 1.00
N ARG A 150 2.03 -14.65 1.91
CA ARG A 150 3.44 -14.32 1.65
C ARG A 150 4.33 -15.55 1.82
N TYR A 151 5.50 -15.52 1.18
CA TYR A 151 6.53 -16.49 1.47
C TYR A 151 6.90 -16.44 2.96
N LYS A 152 7.23 -17.59 3.56
CA LYS A 152 7.39 -17.73 5.03
C LYS A 152 8.47 -16.83 5.64
N TYR A 153 9.45 -16.41 4.85
CA TYR A 153 10.52 -15.51 5.28
C TYR A 153 10.26 -14.03 4.97
N ASP A 154 9.18 -13.72 4.26
CA ASP A 154 8.81 -12.34 3.95
C ASP A 154 8.03 -11.70 5.10
N GLY A 155 8.10 -10.36 5.15
CA GLY A 155 7.32 -9.58 6.10
C GLY A 155 7.72 -9.79 7.56
N THR A 156 9.00 -10.03 7.84
CA THR A 156 9.52 -10.26 9.20
C THR A 156 9.17 -9.12 10.15
N ILE A 157 9.30 -7.86 9.75
CA ILE A 157 8.91 -6.69 10.55
C ILE A 157 7.41 -6.73 10.83
N THR A 158 6.60 -6.99 9.81
CA THR A 158 5.14 -7.11 9.95
C THR A 158 4.76 -8.22 10.92
N ASN A 159 5.31 -9.42 10.71
CA ASN A 159 4.89 -10.61 11.44
C ASN A 159 5.34 -10.64 12.89
N ASN A 160 6.55 -10.16 13.16
CA ASN A 160 7.17 -10.28 14.49
C ASN A 160 6.92 -9.07 15.38
N ILE A 161 6.69 -7.88 14.79
CA ILE A 161 6.59 -6.63 15.56
C ILE A 161 5.27 -5.93 15.29
N VAL A 162 5.08 -5.45 14.06
CA VAL A 162 4.04 -4.44 13.77
C VAL A 162 2.63 -5.00 13.96
N TYR A 163 2.33 -6.17 13.41
CA TYR A 163 1.02 -6.81 13.60
C TYR A 163 0.70 -7.07 15.08
N ASN A 164 1.68 -7.57 15.83
CA ASN A 164 1.48 -7.91 17.24
C ASN A 164 1.21 -6.66 18.09
N LEU A 165 2.01 -5.61 17.87
CA LEU A 165 1.87 -4.35 18.61
C LEU A 165 0.61 -3.58 18.21
N THR A 166 0.31 -3.43 16.93
CA THR A 166 -0.92 -2.73 16.50
C THR A 166 -2.18 -3.44 16.98
N ARG A 167 -2.19 -4.77 16.95
CA ARG A 167 -3.29 -5.56 17.51
C ARG A 167 -3.44 -5.35 19.01
N ALA A 168 -2.35 -5.35 19.75
CA ALA A 168 -2.37 -5.16 21.20
C ALA A 168 -2.79 -3.75 21.60
N LEU A 169 -2.24 -2.74 20.91
CA LEU A 169 -2.44 -1.33 21.25
C LEU A 169 -3.81 -0.80 20.79
N TYR A 170 -4.22 -1.11 19.57
CA TYR A 170 -5.40 -0.49 18.96
C TYR A 170 -6.60 -1.44 18.82
N GLY A 171 -6.43 -2.72 19.14
CA GLY A 171 -7.53 -3.68 19.20
C GLY A 171 -8.06 -4.16 17.85
N TYR A 172 -7.36 -3.92 16.72
CA TYR A 172 -7.78 -4.37 15.39
C TYR A 172 -6.85 -5.48 14.88
N ARG A 173 -7.44 -6.53 14.28
CA ARG A 173 -6.68 -7.62 13.66
C ARG A 173 -6.44 -7.35 12.18
N VAL A 174 -5.79 -6.24 11.85
CA VAL A 174 -5.32 -5.97 10.48
C VAL A 174 -4.03 -6.74 10.25
N ARG A 175 -4.08 -7.77 9.39
CA ARG A 175 -2.98 -8.73 9.25
C ARG A 175 -1.72 -8.13 8.60
N GLN A 176 -1.90 -7.16 7.70
CA GLN A 176 -0.83 -6.48 6.98
C GLN A 176 -0.88 -4.96 7.22
N PRO A 177 -0.58 -4.48 8.43
CA PRO A 177 -0.70 -3.06 8.78
C PRO A 177 0.35 -2.18 8.08
N ILE A 178 1.38 -2.78 7.48
CA ILE A 178 2.37 -2.14 6.62
C ILE A 178 2.43 -2.88 5.28
N GLY A 179 1.27 -3.13 4.68
CA GLY A 179 1.14 -3.94 3.48
C GLY A 179 1.58 -3.26 2.19
N GLY A 180 1.60 -1.93 2.18
CA GLY A 180 2.00 -1.12 1.02
C GLY A 180 0.86 -0.80 0.07
N ASP A 181 -0.03 -1.74 -0.14
CA ASP A 181 -1.15 -1.62 -1.07
C ASP A 181 -2.43 -1.35 -0.28
N PHE A 182 -2.95 -0.14 -0.37
CA PHE A 182 -4.09 0.33 0.45
C PHE A 182 -5.14 1.02 -0.41
N ALA A 183 -6.37 1.13 0.13
CA ALA A 183 -7.38 2.01 -0.44
C ALA A 183 -8.02 2.88 0.65
N PHE A 184 -8.44 4.08 0.25
CA PHE A 184 -8.91 5.13 1.14
C PHE A 184 -10.12 5.84 0.58
N SER A 185 -11.08 6.16 1.45
CA SER A 185 -12.12 7.12 1.16
C SER A 185 -11.56 8.56 1.21
N LEU A 186 -12.16 9.48 0.46
CA LEU A 186 -11.77 10.91 0.51
C LEU A 186 -11.93 11.52 1.91
N PRO A 187 -12.98 11.23 2.68
CA PRO A 187 -13.09 11.72 4.06
C PRO A 187 -11.90 11.32 4.93
N LEU A 188 -11.37 10.11 4.76
CA LEU A 188 -10.19 9.67 5.50
C LEU A 188 -8.91 10.37 5.02
N ILE A 189 -8.73 10.56 3.71
CA ILE A 189 -7.60 11.33 3.15
C ILE A 189 -7.56 12.74 3.73
N LYS A 190 -8.71 13.39 3.87
CA LYS A 190 -8.81 14.73 4.47
C LYS A 190 -8.38 14.78 5.94
N LYS A 191 -8.34 13.64 6.65
CA LYS A 191 -7.80 13.56 8.01
C LYS A 191 -6.28 13.39 8.03
N TYR A 192 -5.68 12.78 6.98
CA TYR A 192 -4.23 12.60 6.88
C TYR A 192 -3.51 13.89 6.47
N LEU A 193 -4.04 14.63 5.50
CA LEU A 193 -3.33 15.74 4.86
C LEU A 193 -2.94 16.89 5.80
N PRO A 194 -3.76 17.30 6.80
CA PRO A 194 -3.40 18.39 7.72
C PRO A 194 -2.31 18.04 8.73
N HIS A 195 -1.89 16.77 8.82
CA HIS A 195 -0.92 16.32 9.81
C HIS A 195 0.46 16.98 9.60
N GLU A 196 1.12 17.36 10.69
CA GLU A 196 2.42 18.05 10.60
C GLU A 196 3.63 17.13 10.39
N GLY A 197 3.45 15.80 10.50
CA GLY A 197 4.52 14.81 10.47
C GLY A 197 5.13 14.50 9.08
N TRP A 198 4.73 15.20 8.03
CA TRP A 198 5.21 14.95 6.67
C TRP A 198 6.70 15.27 6.43
N ASP A 199 7.43 15.74 7.43
CA ASP A 199 8.88 15.97 7.44
C ASP A 199 9.64 15.05 8.42
N THR A 200 9.00 14.00 8.89
CA THR A 200 9.56 12.95 9.77
C THR A 200 9.75 11.63 9.01
N ASP A 201 9.92 10.51 9.73
CA ASP A 201 9.94 9.16 9.14
C ASP A 201 8.62 8.77 8.44
N ILE A 202 7.53 9.50 8.71
CA ILE A 202 6.27 9.38 7.94
C ILE A 202 6.48 9.73 6.47
N ALA A 203 7.37 10.67 6.13
CA ALA A 203 7.74 10.95 4.74
C ALA A 203 8.45 9.78 4.04
N ARG A 204 8.88 8.77 4.78
CA ARG A 204 9.66 7.62 4.34
C ARG A 204 8.88 6.32 4.53
N PHE A 205 9.52 5.25 5.02
CA PHE A 205 8.87 3.95 5.23
C PHE A 205 7.95 3.89 6.47
N GLY A 206 7.97 4.89 7.34
CA GLY A 206 7.00 5.04 8.44
C GLY A 206 5.57 5.32 7.98
N ILE A 207 5.37 5.66 6.69
CA ILE A 207 4.05 6.00 6.14
C ILE A 207 3.01 4.90 6.35
N ASP A 208 3.33 3.66 6.03
CA ASP A 208 2.35 2.57 6.03
C ASP A 208 1.77 2.33 7.42
N ILE A 209 2.62 2.28 8.46
CA ILE A 209 2.15 2.11 9.84
C ILE A 209 1.39 3.33 10.34
N TRP A 210 1.79 4.53 9.93
CA TRP A 210 1.09 5.76 10.26
C TRP A 210 -0.32 5.77 9.68
N LEU A 211 -0.49 5.46 8.39
CA LEU A 211 -1.79 5.39 7.72
C LEU A 211 -2.74 4.42 8.44
N THR A 212 -2.27 3.21 8.71
CA THR A 212 -3.06 2.18 9.37
C THR A 212 -3.44 2.58 10.80
N THR A 213 -2.50 3.14 11.56
CA THR A 213 -2.75 3.55 12.95
C THR A 213 -3.73 4.71 13.00
N VAL A 214 -3.56 5.73 12.16
CA VAL A 214 -4.47 6.88 12.11
C VAL A 214 -5.89 6.45 11.71
N ALA A 215 -6.05 5.49 10.78
CA ALA A 215 -7.36 4.92 10.48
C ALA A 215 -8.00 4.24 11.70
N MET A 216 -7.24 3.43 12.45
CA MET A 216 -7.71 2.76 13.66
C MET A 216 -8.11 3.75 14.76
N VAL A 217 -7.28 4.75 15.03
CA VAL A 217 -7.50 5.76 16.08
C VAL A 217 -8.72 6.63 15.75
N ASN A 218 -8.93 6.95 14.49
CA ASN A 218 -10.10 7.70 14.03
C ASN A 218 -11.37 6.82 13.91
N LYS A 219 -11.32 5.55 14.30
CA LYS A 219 -12.44 4.60 14.20
C LYS A 219 -13.03 4.53 12.79
N ALA A 220 -12.16 4.59 11.79
CA ALA A 220 -12.54 4.43 10.40
C ALA A 220 -13.19 3.05 10.18
N SER A 221 -14.09 2.93 9.20
CA SER A 221 -14.58 1.64 8.75
C SER A 221 -13.47 0.91 8.01
N ILE A 222 -12.95 -0.18 8.59
CA ILE A 222 -11.77 -0.90 8.09
C ILE A 222 -12.16 -2.29 7.63
N VAL A 223 -11.73 -2.68 6.42
CA VAL A 223 -11.78 -4.06 5.94
C VAL A 223 -10.42 -4.49 5.40
N GLN A 224 -10.25 -5.78 5.14
CA GLN A 224 -9.07 -6.34 4.50
C GLN A 224 -9.47 -6.96 3.16
N ALA A 225 -8.78 -6.59 2.07
CA ALA A 225 -9.01 -7.20 0.77
C ALA A 225 -8.10 -8.42 0.58
N ASN A 226 -8.70 -9.59 0.32
CA ASN A 226 -7.91 -10.77 -0.04
C ASN A 226 -7.40 -10.62 -1.48
N LEU A 227 -6.12 -10.31 -1.61
CA LEU A 227 -5.43 -10.09 -2.87
C LEU A 227 -4.60 -11.31 -3.33
N GLY A 228 -4.67 -12.42 -2.57
CA GLY A 228 -3.96 -13.66 -2.91
C GLY A 228 -2.50 -13.63 -2.49
N VAL A 229 -1.61 -13.99 -3.39
CA VAL A 229 -0.16 -14.05 -3.11
C VAL A 229 0.48 -12.71 -3.47
N LYS A 230 1.29 -12.15 -2.56
CA LYS A 230 2.15 -10.99 -2.89
C LYS A 230 3.52 -11.45 -3.32
N ILE A 231 3.90 -11.11 -4.54
CA ILE A 231 5.24 -11.27 -5.10
C ILE A 231 5.72 -9.87 -5.51
N HIS A 232 6.90 -9.49 -5.07
CA HIS A 232 7.57 -8.24 -5.41
C HIS A 232 9.06 -8.49 -5.57
N ASP A 233 9.77 -7.55 -6.16
CA ASP A 233 11.21 -7.66 -6.29
C ASP A 233 11.91 -7.69 -4.94
N VAL A 234 12.91 -8.55 -4.83
CA VAL A 234 13.71 -8.69 -3.62
C VAL A 234 14.64 -7.48 -3.53
N LYS A 235 14.40 -6.62 -2.53
CA LYS A 235 15.37 -5.58 -2.16
C LYS A 235 16.50 -6.24 -1.38
N ASP A 236 17.74 -5.78 -1.62
CA ASP A 236 18.88 -6.30 -0.85
C ASP A 236 18.62 -6.11 0.65
N PRO A 237 18.49 -7.21 1.43
CA PRO A 237 18.21 -7.11 2.86
C PRO A 237 19.32 -6.37 3.63
N ALA A 238 20.56 -6.42 3.15
CA ALA A 238 21.69 -5.78 3.82
C ALA A 238 21.60 -4.25 3.76
N GLU A 239 21.14 -3.70 2.64
CA GLU A 239 21.06 -2.25 2.42
C GLU A 239 19.71 -1.66 2.84
N ALA A 240 18.60 -2.34 2.54
CA ALA A 240 17.26 -1.77 2.68
C ALA A 240 16.58 -2.08 4.03
N LEU A 241 16.83 -3.25 4.63
CA LEU A 241 16.08 -3.69 5.81
C LEU A 241 16.37 -2.87 7.07
N GLY A 242 17.63 -2.49 7.29
CA GLY A 242 18.03 -1.72 8.48
C GLY A 242 17.37 -0.34 8.56
N PRO A 243 17.47 0.49 7.52
CA PRO A 243 16.77 1.77 7.46
C PRO A 243 15.25 1.64 7.56
N MET A 244 14.65 0.69 6.84
CA MET A 244 13.21 0.41 6.89
C MET A 244 12.77 0.03 8.31
N PHE A 245 13.48 -0.88 8.97
CA PHE A 245 13.19 -1.29 10.33
C PHE A 245 13.17 -0.09 11.28
N ARG A 246 14.23 0.74 11.26
CA ARG A 246 14.30 1.93 12.12
C ARG A 246 13.12 2.88 11.89
N GLN A 247 12.82 3.20 10.62
CA GLN A 247 11.76 4.16 10.28
C GLN A 247 10.36 3.64 10.64
N VAL A 248 10.09 2.37 10.42
CA VAL A 248 8.81 1.75 10.78
C VAL A 248 8.65 1.68 12.31
N VAL A 249 9.68 1.22 13.02
CA VAL A 249 9.60 1.04 14.47
C VAL A 249 9.61 2.39 15.19
N SER A 250 10.44 3.36 14.79
CA SER A 250 10.40 4.70 15.39
C SER A 250 9.04 5.37 15.19
N THR A 251 8.45 5.26 14.01
CA THR A 251 7.09 5.76 13.77
C THR A 251 6.05 5.05 14.64
N LEU A 252 6.15 3.72 14.78
CA LEU A 252 5.26 2.97 15.66
C LEU A 252 5.34 3.43 17.12
N LEU A 253 6.56 3.62 17.65
CA LEU A 253 6.78 4.11 19.02
C LEU A 253 6.27 5.53 19.21
N MET A 254 6.51 6.42 18.26
CA MET A 254 5.95 7.77 18.26
C MET A 254 4.42 7.74 18.32
N LEU A 255 3.78 6.90 17.51
CA LEU A 255 2.33 6.74 17.52
C LEU A 255 1.80 6.15 18.83
N MET A 256 2.59 5.32 19.52
CA MET A 256 2.23 4.85 20.86
C MET A 256 2.20 6.01 21.86
N GLU A 257 3.17 6.93 21.82
CA GLU A 257 3.20 8.11 22.67
C GLU A 257 2.03 9.05 22.35
N ASP A 258 1.82 9.38 21.09
CA ASP A 258 0.77 10.29 20.63
C ASP A 258 -0.65 9.81 20.98
N HIS A 259 -0.84 8.48 21.00
CA HIS A 259 -2.16 7.86 21.19
C HIS A 259 -2.30 7.10 22.51
N GLU A 260 -1.51 7.46 23.53
CA GLU A 260 -1.51 6.78 24.82
C GLU A 260 -2.90 6.64 25.44
N LYS A 261 -3.72 7.69 25.38
CA LYS A 261 -5.09 7.69 25.91
C LYS A 261 -6.01 6.69 25.19
N VAL A 262 -5.74 6.43 23.90
CA VAL A 262 -6.54 5.48 23.11
C VAL A 262 -6.20 4.06 23.51
N TRP A 263 -4.94 3.68 23.45
CA TRP A 263 -4.56 2.28 23.65
C TRP A 263 -4.68 1.82 25.13
N LYS A 264 -4.53 2.71 26.10
CA LYS A 264 -4.81 2.39 27.52
C LYS A 264 -6.26 1.96 27.76
N GLY A 265 -7.17 2.36 26.91
CA GLY A 265 -8.59 1.97 26.97
C GLY A 265 -8.90 0.63 26.31
N ILE A 266 -7.97 0.03 25.57
CA ILE A 266 -8.22 -1.18 24.80
C ILE A 266 -8.22 -2.41 25.72
N LYS A 267 -9.30 -3.17 25.72
CA LYS A 267 -9.46 -4.38 26.54
C LYS A 267 -9.28 -5.70 25.78
N GLY A 268 -9.20 -5.64 24.45
CA GLY A 268 -9.08 -6.82 23.61
C GLY A 268 -8.98 -6.47 22.13
N SER A 269 -9.00 -7.48 21.26
CA SER A 269 -8.90 -7.25 19.82
C SER A 269 -10.04 -7.92 19.06
N GLN A 270 -10.58 -7.21 18.08
CA GLN A 270 -11.66 -7.68 17.20
C GLN A 270 -11.13 -8.07 15.82
N ALA A 271 -11.82 -9.01 15.18
CA ALA A 271 -11.55 -9.35 13.80
C ALA A 271 -11.94 -8.19 12.89
N VAL A 272 -11.12 -7.94 11.87
CA VAL A 272 -11.45 -7.02 10.77
C VAL A 272 -11.97 -7.87 9.63
N PRO A 273 -13.14 -7.53 9.03
CA PRO A 273 -13.72 -8.29 7.92
C PRO A 273 -12.74 -8.45 6.77
N ILE A 274 -12.79 -9.59 6.10
CA ILE A 274 -12.01 -9.88 4.89
C ILE A 274 -12.98 -9.97 3.73
N VAL A 275 -12.77 -9.18 2.70
CA VAL A 275 -13.55 -9.16 1.47
C VAL A 275 -12.78 -9.84 0.33
N GLY A 276 -13.51 -10.33 -0.67
CA GLY A 276 -12.97 -11.08 -1.80
C GLY A 276 -13.04 -12.60 -1.61
N PRO A 277 -12.54 -13.39 -2.59
CA PRO A 277 -12.66 -14.85 -2.56
C PRO A 277 -11.93 -15.43 -1.34
N ALA A 278 -12.54 -16.44 -0.73
CA ALA A 278 -11.91 -17.15 0.37
C ALA A 278 -10.55 -17.73 -0.08
N LEU A 279 -9.52 -17.61 0.75
CA LEU A 279 -8.29 -18.35 0.54
C LEU A 279 -8.65 -19.83 0.49
N LYS A 280 -8.33 -20.52 -0.61
CA LYS A 280 -8.41 -21.99 -0.63
C LYS A 280 -7.57 -22.47 0.54
N LYS A 281 -8.18 -23.06 1.57
CA LYS A 281 -7.43 -23.81 2.56
C LYS A 281 -6.66 -24.85 1.77
N ASP A 282 -5.33 -24.77 1.75
CA ASP A 282 -4.51 -25.90 1.33
C ASP A 282 -5.01 -27.09 2.13
N ARG A 283 -5.69 -28.00 1.45
CA ARG A 283 -6.01 -29.30 2.03
C ARG A 283 -4.63 -29.88 2.22
N GLY A 284 -4.19 -29.90 3.49
CA GLY A 284 -2.86 -30.26 3.89
C GLY A 284 -2.34 -31.40 3.06
N VAL A 285 -1.12 -31.28 2.60
CA VAL A 285 -0.31 -32.41 2.15
C VAL A 285 -0.51 -33.51 3.17
N GLY A 286 -1.17 -34.57 2.76
CA GLY A 286 -1.58 -35.66 3.62
C GLY A 286 -0.42 -36.12 4.46
N LYS A 287 -0.69 -36.31 5.75
CA LYS A 287 0.12 -37.13 6.63
C LYS A 287 0.11 -38.56 6.04
N ASN A 288 0.97 -38.83 5.07
CA ASN A 288 1.24 -40.21 4.68
C ASN A 288 2.61 -40.31 4.05
N SER A 289 3.42 -41.11 4.75
CA SER A 289 4.68 -41.77 4.38
C SER A 289 5.95 -41.16 4.99
N LEU A 290 6.03 -41.18 6.31
CA LEU A 290 7.27 -41.61 6.93
C LEU A 290 7.17 -43.13 7.14
N ARG A 291 7.36 -43.90 6.11
CA ARG A 291 7.75 -45.32 6.26
C ARG A 291 9.27 -45.35 6.24
N SER A 292 9.79 -45.89 7.34
CA SER A 292 11.11 -46.38 7.55
C SER A 292 11.76 -46.98 6.30
N GLY A 293 12.86 -46.39 5.86
CA GLY A 293 13.84 -46.96 4.98
C GLY A 293 15.20 -46.79 5.62
N SER A 294 15.56 -47.80 6.42
CA SER A 294 16.94 -48.04 6.82
C SER A 294 17.83 -48.29 5.60
N GLY A 295 18.83 -47.45 5.44
CA GLY A 295 19.83 -47.62 4.38
C GLY A 295 20.89 -46.52 4.52
N VAL A 296 21.85 -46.75 5.40
CA VAL A 296 23.12 -46.02 5.47
C VAL A 296 24.02 -46.59 4.37
N PRO A 297 24.52 -45.80 3.42
CA PRO A 297 25.68 -46.22 2.61
C PRO A 297 26.94 -45.83 3.39
N SER A 298 27.76 -46.87 3.66
CA SER A 298 29.13 -46.78 4.12
C SER A 298 30.00 -45.96 3.18
N LEU A 299 30.69 -44.98 3.70
CA LEU A 299 31.87 -44.37 3.09
C LEU A 299 33.05 -45.35 3.23
N GLU A 300 33.51 -45.90 2.11
CA GLU A 300 34.87 -46.46 1.96
C GLU A 300 35.64 -45.60 0.96
N ARG A 301 36.80 -45.10 1.49
CA ARG A 301 38.05 -44.58 0.91
C ARG A 301 37.96 -43.26 0.18
#